data_5c35a7b8c8894d722316ab0076d9fc89
#
_entry.id   5c35a7b8c8894d722316ab0076d9fc89
#
_cell.length_a   1.000
_cell.length_b   1.000
_cell.length_c   1.000
_cell.angle_alpha   90.00
_cell.angle_beta   90.00
_cell.angle_gamma   90.00
#
_symmetry.space_group_name_H-M   'P 1'
#
loop_
_entity.id
_entity.type
_entity.pdbx_description
1 polymer ?
#
loop_
_entity_poly.entity_id
_entity_poly.type
_entity_poly.pdbx_seq_one_letter_code
_entity_poly.pdbx_strand_id
1 'polypeptide(L)'
;MALRKIRLQGDEVLAKVSRPVEKMTPRIHDLIGDMLETMYDAMGVGLAAPQVGMLKRIVVIDIGEGPIVLINPEILETSGEQTGDEGCLSVPGMAGQVTRPNYVNVKALDEDMNEVEYEGEGLLARAFCHEIDHLDGHMYTELVEGELHQVSYDEDEE
;
A
#
# COMPACT_ATOMS: atom_id res chain seq x y z
N MET A 1 2.79 -20.60 0.99
CA MET A 1 3.31 -19.24 0.81
C MET A 1 3.97 -19.11 -0.53
N ALA A 2 3.63 -18.10 -1.26
CA ALA A 2 4.10 -17.95 -2.62
C ALA A 2 4.23 -16.49 -3.00
N LEU A 3 5.14 -16.20 -3.92
CA LEU A 3 5.24 -14.88 -4.50
C LEU A 3 4.14 -14.73 -5.54
N ARG A 4 3.50 -13.57 -5.58
CA ARG A 4 2.50 -13.25 -6.56
C ARG A 4 3.04 -12.19 -7.50
N LYS A 5 2.52 -12.19 -8.72
CA LYS A 5 2.97 -11.23 -9.72
C LYS A 5 2.38 -9.85 -9.41
N ILE A 6 3.24 -8.85 -9.30
CA ILE A 6 2.79 -7.48 -9.09
C ILE A 6 2.31 -6.92 -10.42
N ARG A 7 1.06 -6.41 -10.43
CA ARG A 7 0.48 -5.79 -11.61
C ARG A 7 1.04 -4.40 -11.77
N LEU A 8 1.27 -3.99 -13.00
CA LEU A 8 1.94 -2.72 -13.30
C LEU A 8 0.93 -1.70 -13.82
N GLN A 9 1.31 -0.42 -13.72
CA GLN A 9 0.51 0.68 -14.22
C GLN A 9 0.07 0.40 -15.66
N GLY A 10 -1.19 0.64 -15.94
CA GLY A 10 -1.80 0.29 -17.22
C GLY A 10 -2.68 -0.95 -17.13
N ASP A 11 -2.50 -1.77 -16.08
CA ASP A 11 -3.38 -2.91 -15.85
C ASP A 11 -4.69 -2.39 -15.28
N GLU A 12 -5.81 -2.79 -15.89
CA GLU A 12 -7.13 -2.27 -15.50
C GLU A 12 -7.50 -2.56 -14.06
N VAL A 13 -6.95 -3.63 -13.48
CA VAL A 13 -7.29 -4.01 -12.11
C VAL A 13 -6.91 -2.91 -11.13
N LEU A 14 -5.87 -2.13 -11.44
CA LEU A 14 -5.39 -1.07 -10.55
C LEU A 14 -6.32 0.14 -10.52
N ALA A 15 -7.23 0.25 -11.46
CA ALA A 15 -8.18 1.37 -11.53
C ALA A 15 -9.56 1.01 -10.98
N LYS A 16 -9.71 -0.18 -10.41
CA LYS A 16 -11.00 -0.64 -9.92
C LYS A 16 -11.10 -0.53 -8.42
N VAL A 17 -12.33 -0.39 -7.93
CA VAL A 17 -12.60 -0.31 -6.50
C VAL A 17 -12.66 -1.72 -5.93
N SER A 18 -11.93 -1.96 -4.85
CA SER A 18 -11.90 -3.25 -4.18
C SER A 18 -13.12 -3.43 -3.28
N ARG A 19 -13.48 -4.69 -3.05
CA ARG A 19 -14.65 -5.03 -2.24
C ARG A 19 -14.26 -5.34 -0.80
N PRO A 20 -15.13 -5.00 0.16
CA PRO A 20 -14.86 -5.35 1.56
C PRO A 20 -14.75 -6.85 1.76
N VAL A 21 -13.95 -7.24 2.73
CA VAL A 21 -13.84 -8.62 3.18
C VAL A 21 -14.89 -8.82 4.26
N GLU A 22 -15.76 -9.83 4.10
CA GLU A 22 -16.85 -10.05 5.04
C GLU A 22 -16.50 -11.04 6.13
N LYS A 23 -15.61 -11.98 5.83
CA LYS A 23 -15.16 -12.94 6.83
C LYS A 23 -13.79 -13.48 6.42
N MET A 24 -13.04 -13.95 7.41
CA MET A 24 -11.75 -14.57 7.14
C MET A 24 -11.97 -15.98 6.62
N THR A 25 -11.20 -16.34 5.59
CA THR A 25 -11.20 -17.68 5.01
C THR A 25 -9.75 -18.14 4.87
N PRO A 26 -9.51 -19.45 4.76
CA PRO A 26 -8.14 -19.92 4.50
C PRO A 26 -7.52 -19.28 3.26
N ARG A 27 -8.32 -19.05 2.22
CA ARG A 27 -7.82 -18.43 0.98
C ARG A 27 -7.36 -16.99 1.21
N ILE A 28 -8.10 -16.23 2.03
CA ILE A 28 -7.73 -14.86 2.36
C ILE A 28 -6.49 -14.85 3.24
N HIS A 29 -6.41 -15.77 4.18
CA HIS A 29 -5.23 -15.90 5.04
C HIS A 29 -3.99 -16.18 4.19
N ASP A 30 -4.11 -17.08 3.21
CA ASP A 30 -3.01 -17.38 2.29
C ASP A 30 -2.65 -16.17 1.45
N LEU A 31 -3.64 -15.41 0.99
CA LEU A 31 -3.41 -14.19 0.22
C LEU A 31 -2.57 -13.19 1.02
N ILE A 32 -2.92 -12.99 2.30
CA ILE A 32 -2.19 -12.05 3.16
C ILE A 32 -0.73 -12.49 3.31
N GLY A 33 -0.51 -13.78 3.54
CA GLY A 33 0.85 -14.31 3.65
C GLY A 33 1.64 -14.11 2.35
N ASP A 34 0.99 -14.37 1.22
CA ASP A 34 1.63 -14.17 -0.08
C ASP A 34 1.92 -12.69 -0.34
N MET A 35 1.01 -11.80 0.09
CA MET A 35 1.23 -10.36 -0.07
C MET A 35 2.44 -9.90 0.73
N LEU A 36 2.56 -10.36 1.98
CA LEU A 36 3.71 -10.00 2.80
C LEU A 36 5.00 -10.49 2.17
N GLU A 37 5.02 -11.74 1.72
CA GLU A 37 6.20 -12.32 1.09
C GLU A 37 6.56 -11.57 -0.19
N THR A 38 5.56 -11.25 -1.01
CA THR A 38 5.77 -10.51 -2.26
C THR A 38 6.32 -9.10 -1.98
N MET A 39 5.75 -8.43 -0.98
CA MET A 39 6.20 -7.10 -0.58
C MET A 39 7.67 -7.12 -0.16
N TYR A 40 8.05 -8.07 0.70
CA TYR A 40 9.43 -8.15 1.17
C TYR A 40 10.39 -8.51 0.03
N ASP A 41 9.98 -9.43 -0.84
CA ASP A 41 10.81 -9.83 -1.98
C ASP A 41 11.09 -8.63 -2.90
N ALA A 42 10.12 -7.75 -3.05
CA ALA A 42 10.25 -6.56 -3.90
C ALA A 42 10.84 -5.37 -3.15
N MET A 43 11.18 -5.54 -1.88
CA MET A 43 11.77 -4.50 -1.04
C MET A 43 10.86 -3.28 -0.89
N GLY A 44 9.54 -3.53 -0.86
CA GLY A 44 8.56 -2.47 -0.69
C GLY A 44 8.20 -2.29 0.78
N VAL A 45 7.56 -1.14 1.09
CA VAL A 45 7.07 -0.86 2.44
C VAL A 45 5.57 -1.09 2.55
N GLY A 46 4.88 -1.28 1.44
CA GLY A 46 3.44 -1.52 1.44
C GLY A 46 3.01 -2.22 0.16
N LEU A 47 1.88 -2.90 0.25
CA LEU A 47 1.28 -3.58 -0.90
C LEU A 47 -0.21 -3.73 -0.64
N ALA A 48 -1.02 -3.41 -1.65
CA ALA A 48 -2.46 -3.57 -1.59
C ALA A 48 -2.88 -4.75 -2.47
N ALA A 49 -3.95 -5.43 -2.09
CA ALA A 49 -4.39 -6.63 -2.81
C ALA A 49 -4.62 -6.42 -4.31
N PRO A 50 -5.17 -5.27 -4.77
CA PRO A 50 -5.30 -5.06 -6.22
C PRO A 50 -3.97 -5.16 -6.97
N GLN A 51 -2.86 -4.84 -6.31
CA GLN A 51 -1.55 -4.90 -6.96
C GLN A 51 -1.12 -6.33 -7.26
N VAL A 52 -1.77 -7.33 -6.70
CA VAL A 52 -1.56 -8.73 -7.06
C VAL A 52 -2.82 -9.32 -7.72
N GLY A 53 -3.69 -8.45 -8.21
CA GLY A 53 -4.84 -8.86 -9.02
C GLY A 53 -6.09 -9.22 -8.22
N MET A 54 -6.09 -8.98 -6.92
CA MET A 54 -7.23 -9.35 -6.06
C MET A 54 -7.97 -8.10 -5.61
N LEU A 55 -9.23 -7.98 -6.02
CA LEU A 55 -10.03 -6.79 -5.70
C LEU A 55 -10.69 -6.94 -4.34
N LYS A 56 -9.85 -6.97 -3.30
CA LYS A 56 -10.27 -7.08 -1.91
C LYS A 56 -9.60 -5.96 -1.12
N ARG A 57 -10.30 -5.47 -0.11
CA ARG A 57 -9.80 -4.35 0.68
C ARG A 57 -8.83 -4.85 1.75
N ILE A 58 -7.64 -5.25 1.30
CA ILE A 58 -6.58 -5.76 2.16
C ILE A 58 -5.28 -5.03 1.81
N VAL A 59 -4.56 -4.60 2.84
CA VAL A 59 -3.30 -3.88 2.71
C VAL A 59 -2.31 -4.48 3.70
N VAL A 60 -1.05 -4.60 3.29
CA VAL A 60 0.04 -4.97 4.19
C VAL A 60 1.09 -3.86 4.14
N ILE A 61 1.68 -3.54 5.29
CA ILE A 61 2.67 -2.46 5.43
C ILE A 61 3.73 -2.91 6.43
N ASP A 62 4.99 -2.60 6.14
CA ASP A 62 6.07 -2.77 7.09
C ASP A 62 7.14 -1.72 6.78
N ILE A 63 7.26 -0.72 7.67
CA ILE A 63 8.25 0.34 7.50
C ILE A 63 9.53 0.04 8.28
N GLY A 64 9.70 -1.21 8.74
CA GLY A 64 10.86 -1.61 9.51
C GLY A 64 10.56 -1.87 10.98
N GLU A 65 9.28 -1.82 11.37
CA GLU A 65 8.86 -2.00 12.77
C GLU A 65 7.95 -3.21 12.93
N GLY A 66 7.89 -4.06 11.91
CA GLY A 66 7.04 -5.24 11.91
C GLY A 66 5.86 -5.09 10.98
N PRO A 67 5.29 -6.20 10.54
CA PRO A 67 4.19 -6.14 9.57
C PRO A 67 2.89 -5.67 10.19
N ILE A 68 2.17 -4.86 9.42
CA ILE A 68 0.82 -4.40 9.76
C ILE A 68 -0.10 -4.93 8.66
N VAL A 69 -1.18 -5.59 9.07
CA VAL A 69 -2.19 -6.08 8.14
C VAL A 69 -3.48 -5.31 8.39
N LEU A 70 -4.01 -4.71 7.34
CA LEU A 70 -5.23 -3.90 7.44
C LEU A 70 -6.29 -4.49 6.52
N ILE A 71 -7.40 -4.93 7.09
CA ILE A 71 -8.55 -5.43 6.34
C ILE A 71 -9.67 -4.40 6.48
N ASN A 72 -10.25 -4.00 5.35
CA ASN A 72 -11.31 -2.98 5.30
C ASN A 72 -10.88 -1.69 6.01
N PRO A 73 -9.68 -1.15 5.68
CA PRO A 73 -9.19 0.04 6.38
C PRO A 73 -10.02 1.29 6.07
N GLU A 74 -10.10 2.16 7.06
CA GLU A 74 -10.82 3.41 6.94
C GLU A 74 -10.02 4.49 7.65
N ILE A 75 -9.77 5.60 6.95
CA ILE A 75 -9.08 6.74 7.57
C ILE A 75 -10.08 7.51 8.41
N LEU A 76 -9.78 7.64 9.69
CA LEU A 76 -10.66 8.33 10.63
C LEU A 76 -10.30 9.80 10.77
N GLU A 77 -9.01 10.12 10.74
CA GLU A 77 -8.54 11.47 11.01
C GLU A 77 -7.20 11.70 10.35
N THR A 78 -6.99 12.91 9.85
CA THR A 78 -5.70 13.31 9.30
C THR A 78 -5.37 14.71 9.79
N SER A 79 -4.08 15.03 9.87
CA SER A 79 -3.64 16.40 10.17
C SER A 79 -2.25 16.63 9.63
N GLY A 80 -1.91 17.92 9.46
CA GLY A 80 -0.62 18.33 8.96
C GLY A 80 -0.40 17.94 7.52
N GLU A 81 0.79 18.25 7.02
CA GLU A 81 1.18 17.93 5.65
C GLU A 81 2.65 17.57 5.61
N GLN A 82 3.00 16.70 4.68
CA GLN A 82 4.38 16.38 4.34
C GLN A 82 4.47 16.27 2.82
N THR A 83 5.58 16.70 2.26
CA THR A 83 5.82 16.58 0.83
C THR A 83 7.14 15.86 0.64
N GLY A 84 7.17 14.86 -0.21
CA GLY A 84 8.38 14.12 -0.46
C GLY A 84 8.18 13.13 -1.59
N ASP A 85 9.26 12.43 -1.93
CA ASP A 85 9.22 11.43 -2.99
C ASP A 85 8.39 10.24 -2.56
N GLU A 86 7.55 9.81 -3.49
CA GLU A 86 6.75 8.60 -3.30
C GLU A 86 6.94 7.73 -4.53
N GLY A 87 7.02 6.42 -4.32
CA GLY A 87 7.11 5.45 -5.40
C GLY A 87 6.11 4.34 -5.16
N CYS A 88 6.03 3.41 -6.10
CA CYS A 88 5.05 2.32 -6.02
C CYS A 88 5.60 1.10 -6.73
N LEU A 89 5.38 -0.08 -6.15
CA LEU A 89 5.82 -1.32 -6.77
C LEU A 89 5.16 -1.56 -8.13
N SER A 90 4.01 -0.93 -8.37
CA SER A 90 3.32 -1.03 -9.67
C SER A 90 3.85 -0.02 -10.69
N VAL A 91 4.77 0.86 -10.30
CA VAL A 91 5.43 1.81 -11.20
C VAL A 91 6.93 1.73 -10.93
N PRO A 92 7.56 0.62 -11.30
CA PRO A 92 8.95 0.38 -10.90
C PRO A 92 9.90 1.40 -11.52
N GLY A 93 10.90 1.79 -10.73
CA GLY A 93 11.96 2.68 -11.20
C GLY A 93 11.59 4.15 -11.26
N MET A 94 10.40 4.54 -10.82
CA MET A 94 9.96 5.93 -10.88
C MET A 94 9.52 6.42 -9.51
N ALA A 95 9.60 7.73 -9.31
CA ALA A 95 9.11 8.38 -8.10
C ALA A 95 8.67 9.80 -8.46
N GLY A 96 7.92 10.42 -7.57
CA GLY A 96 7.49 11.80 -7.75
C GLY A 96 7.13 12.42 -6.43
N GLN A 97 7.08 13.76 -6.42
CA GLN A 97 6.76 14.51 -5.22
C GLN A 97 5.25 14.47 -4.96
N VAL A 98 4.87 14.01 -3.78
CA VAL A 98 3.45 13.92 -3.40
C VAL A 98 3.29 14.52 -2.01
N THR A 99 2.25 15.32 -1.85
CA THR A 99 1.88 15.88 -0.54
C THR A 99 0.82 14.98 0.08
N ARG A 100 1.08 14.55 1.30
CA ARG A 100 0.20 13.68 2.07
C ARG A 100 0.01 14.27 3.46
N PRO A 101 -1.04 13.87 4.18
CA PRO A 101 -1.12 14.23 5.59
C PRO A 101 0.10 13.69 6.33
N ASN A 102 0.57 14.45 7.32
CA ASN A 102 1.70 14.00 8.12
C ASN A 102 1.26 13.07 9.25
N TYR A 103 0.02 13.20 9.71
CA TYR A 103 -0.58 12.33 10.71
C TYR A 103 -1.83 11.68 10.13
N VAL A 104 -1.99 10.38 10.33
CA VAL A 104 -3.15 9.62 9.87
C VAL A 104 -3.55 8.62 10.94
N ASN A 105 -4.84 8.57 11.24
CA ASN A 105 -5.41 7.57 12.14
C ASN A 105 -6.31 6.65 11.30
N VAL A 106 -6.06 5.34 11.36
CA VAL A 106 -6.74 4.34 10.55
C VAL A 106 -7.41 3.31 11.44
N LYS A 107 -8.66 2.99 11.12
CA LYS A 107 -9.38 1.87 11.73
C LYS A 107 -9.45 0.75 10.72
N ALA A 108 -9.27 -0.50 11.16
CA ALA A 108 -9.30 -1.65 10.27
C ALA A 108 -9.63 -2.90 11.06
N LEU A 109 -9.66 -4.04 10.37
CA LEU A 109 -9.73 -5.35 11.01
C LEU A 109 -8.38 -6.02 10.83
N ASP A 110 -7.98 -6.81 11.83
CA ASP A 110 -6.77 -7.61 11.73
C ASP A 110 -7.09 -8.99 11.13
N GLU A 111 -6.11 -9.91 11.13
CA GLU A 111 -6.31 -11.22 10.52
C GLU A 111 -7.30 -12.08 11.27
N ASP A 112 -7.62 -11.75 12.51
CA ASP A 112 -8.63 -12.46 13.29
C ASP A 112 -9.99 -11.75 13.16
N MET A 113 -10.08 -10.74 12.30
CA MET A 113 -11.29 -9.94 12.07
C MET A 113 -11.69 -9.15 13.31
N ASN A 114 -10.73 -8.82 14.15
CA ASN A 114 -10.92 -7.93 15.30
C ASN A 114 -10.60 -6.50 14.91
N GLU A 115 -11.37 -5.56 15.45
CA GLU A 115 -11.15 -4.16 15.15
C GLU A 115 -9.86 -3.67 15.77
N VAL A 116 -9.07 -2.96 14.98
CA VAL A 116 -7.81 -2.37 15.43
C VAL A 116 -7.74 -0.93 14.93
N GLU A 117 -6.90 -0.15 15.60
CA GLU A 117 -6.72 1.24 15.23
C GLU A 117 -5.23 1.55 15.27
N TYR A 118 -4.76 2.28 14.26
CA TYR A 118 -3.35 2.64 14.16
C TYR A 118 -3.22 4.14 13.93
N GLU A 119 -2.22 4.73 14.58
CA GLU A 119 -1.83 6.11 14.32
C GLU A 119 -0.45 6.09 13.69
N GLY A 120 -0.25 6.90 12.66
CA GLY A 120 1.03 6.98 12.01
C GLY A 120 1.39 8.39 11.63
N GLU A 121 2.70 8.68 11.61
CA GLU A 121 3.24 9.95 11.16
C GLU A 121 4.34 9.68 10.14
N GLY A 122 4.67 10.69 9.33
CA GLY A 122 5.76 10.58 8.39
C GLY A 122 5.56 9.46 7.38
N LEU A 123 6.50 8.54 7.32
CA LEU A 123 6.46 7.46 6.33
C LEU A 123 5.25 6.56 6.54
N LEU A 124 4.89 6.25 7.77
CA LEU A 124 3.74 5.38 8.02
C LEU A 124 2.44 6.04 7.58
N ALA A 125 2.28 7.35 7.85
CA ALA A 125 1.10 8.08 7.39
C ALA A 125 1.02 8.06 5.87
N ARG A 126 2.15 8.27 5.19
CA ARG A 126 2.22 8.22 3.73
C ARG A 126 1.82 6.84 3.21
N ALA A 127 2.33 5.79 3.86
CA ALA A 127 2.04 4.42 3.44
C ALA A 127 0.56 4.10 3.61
N PHE A 128 -0.07 4.50 4.72
CA PHE A 128 -1.50 4.30 4.90
C PHE A 128 -2.29 4.91 3.74
N CYS A 129 -2.00 6.16 3.41
CA CYS A 129 -2.74 6.86 2.36
C CYS A 129 -2.50 6.23 0.99
N HIS A 130 -1.25 5.90 0.69
CA HIS A 130 -0.89 5.32 -0.60
C HIS A 130 -1.61 3.99 -0.82
N GLU A 131 -1.58 3.11 0.19
CA GLU A 131 -2.16 1.78 0.02
C GLU A 131 -3.68 1.80 0.04
N ILE A 132 -4.28 2.67 0.86
CA ILE A 132 -5.73 2.78 0.88
C ILE A 132 -6.24 3.36 -0.44
N ASP A 133 -5.49 4.29 -1.05
CA ASP A 133 -5.85 4.80 -2.37
C ASP A 133 -5.95 3.68 -3.40
N HIS A 134 -5.04 2.70 -3.35
CA HIS A 134 -5.12 1.56 -4.27
C HIS A 134 -6.43 0.81 -4.15
N LEU A 135 -6.99 0.74 -2.95
CA LEU A 135 -8.25 0.04 -2.74
C LEU A 135 -9.42 0.75 -3.40
N ASP A 136 -9.26 2.04 -3.68
CA ASP A 136 -10.28 2.84 -4.35
C ASP A 136 -9.94 3.07 -5.82
N GLY A 137 -8.93 2.39 -6.34
CA GLY A 137 -8.56 2.46 -7.74
C GLY A 137 -7.69 3.65 -8.10
N HIS A 138 -7.00 4.24 -7.12
CA HIS A 138 -6.16 5.42 -7.34
C HIS A 138 -4.69 5.10 -7.11
N MET A 139 -3.82 5.78 -7.85
CA MET A 139 -2.38 5.63 -7.74
C MET A 139 -1.74 6.98 -7.45
N TYR A 140 -0.53 6.93 -6.84
CA TYR A 140 0.16 8.16 -6.48
C TYR A 140 0.48 9.02 -7.71
N THR A 141 0.58 8.40 -8.89
CA THR A 141 0.87 9.14 -10.12
C THR A 141 -0.17 10.22 -10.43
N GLU A 142 -1.39 10.06 -9.89
CA GLU A 142 -2.43 11.05 -10.06
C GLU A 142 -2.21 12.28 -9.18
N LEU A 143 -1.36 12.17 -8.17
CA LEU A 143 -1.14 13.21 -7.17
C LEU A 143 0.24 13.84 -7.27
N VAL A 144 1.09 13.37 -8.17
CA VAL A 144 2.46 13.86 -8.30
C VAL A 144 2.45 15.33 -8.68
N GLU A 145 3.23 16.13 -7.93
CA GLU A 145 3.43 17.54 -8.20
C GLU A 145 4.65 17.66 -9.10
N GLY A 146 4.46 18.17 -10.31
CA GLY A 146 5.51 18.20 -11.31
C GLY A 146 5.54 16.89 -12.07
N GLU A 147 6.72 16.37 -12.30
CA GLU A 147 6.91 15.19 -13.14
C GLU A 147 7.49 14.03 -12.38
N LEU A 148 7.16 12.82 -12.83
CA LEU A 148 7.84 11.62 -12.36
C LEU A 148 9.31 11.66 -12.80
N HIS A 149 10.18 11.14 -11.96
CA HIS A 149 11.60 11.03 -12.30
C HIS A 149 12.06 9.61 -12.04
N GLN A 150 13.16 9.24 -12.72
CA GLN A 150 13.75 7.92 -12.57
C GLN A 150 14.47 7.81 -11.25
N VAL A 151 14.34 6.66 -10.61
CA VAL A 151 15.06 6.34 -9.38
C VAL A 151 16.09 5.28 -9.71
N SER A 152 17.34 5.50 -9.32
CA SER A 152 18.40 4.54 -9.54
C SER A 152 18.55 3.68 -8.28
N TYR A 153 18.55 2.39 -8.48
CA TYR A 153 18.78 1.45 -7.39
C TYR A 153 20.19 0.90 -7.40
N ASP A 154 20.98 1.36 -8.40
CA ASP A 154 22.28 0.81 -8.60
C ASP A 154 23.34 1.53 -7.88
N GLU A 155 23.14 2.27 -7.50
CA GLU A 155 24.13 2.88 -7.12
C GLU A 155 24.87 2.48 -6.16
N ASP A 156 24.43 1.92 -6.44
CA ASP A 156 24.70 1.42 -5.84
C ASP A 156 25.59 0.95 -6.00
N GLU A 157 25.77 1.08 -6.62
CA GLU A 157 26.27 0.72 -6.85
C GLU A 157 27.17 1.16 -6.99
N GLU A 158 27.52 1.60 -7.01
CA GLU A 158 28.25 1.84 -7.13
C GLU A 158 28.84 1.80 -6.73
#